data_025a60bcfd41f452d02c790d586f2ca5
#
_entry.id   025a60bcfd41f452d02c790d586f2ca5
#
_cell.length_a   1.000
_cell.length_b   1.000
_cell.length_c   1.000
_cell.angle_alpha   90.00
_cell.angle_beta   90.00
_cell.angle_gamma   90.00
#
_symmetry.space_group_name_H-M   'P 1'
#
loop_
_entity.id
_entity.type
_entity.pdbx_description
1 polymer ?
#
loop_
_entity_poly.entity_id
_entity_poly.type
_entity_poly.pdbx_seq_one_letter_code
_entity_poly.pdbx_strand_id
1 'polypeptide(L)'
;VKAADWIHCNSMSELGPNHWYTEDPVKYSAFHPNNIIVSNRQTQTSFIIDKKTKKIVWHIGPDYYSDSVWYLNGEPQKGRALGRLGQIVGQHHTHMIPDGLPGAGNIMIYDNGGYSGYGPRNPATPTGWSNSRRDYSRVIEFNPVTLEKVWEHSAATMGLREGYKFYSDYVSSAQRLPNGNTLITNGAVGQLQEVTPDNEIVWGYISPWYNPNGKFNLVYRAYRVPYDYVPQIKKPEEYAVTPPENAEWRIPASKTPYKG
;
A
#
# COMPACT_ATOMS: atom_id res chain seq x y z
N VAL A 1 -4.33 -7.54 -26.88
CA VAL A 1 -3.61 -7.44 -25.61
C VAL A 1 -2.83 -8.74 -25.42
N LYS A 2 -1.48 -8.69 -25.52
CA LYS A 2 -0.62 -9.86 -25.29
C LYS A 2 -0.22 -10.01 -23.80
N ALA A 3 -0.96 -9.44 -22.87
CA ALA A 3 -0.63 -9.51 -21.47
C ALA A 3 -1.35 -10.68 -20.81
N ALA A 4 -0.62 -11.70 -20.43
CA ALA A 4 -1.14 -12.85 -19.69
C ALA A 4 -1.64 -12.46 -18.27
N ASP A 5 -1.21 -11.32 -17.75
CA ASP A 5 -1.52 -10.79 -16.41
C ASP A 5 -2.37 -9.52 -16.52
N TRP A 6 -3.60 -9.66 -16.96
CA TRP A 6 -4.44 -8.51 -17.28
C TRP A 6 -5.15 -7.86 -16.09
N ILE A 7 -5.34 -8.56 -14.98
CA ILE A 7 -5.93 -8.00 -13.76
C ILE A 7 -4.88 -7.74 -12.67
N HIS A 8 -3.90 -8.62 -12.55
CA HIS A 8 -2.87 -8.57 -11.53
C HIS A 8 -3.42 -8.41 -10.11
N CYS A 9 -4.13 -9.44 -9.64
CA CYS A 9 -4.59 -9.50 -8.27
C CYS A 9 -3.38 -9.62 -7.34
N ASN A 10 -3.13 -8.61 -6.52
CA ASN A 10 -1.92 -8.51 -5.70
C ASN A 10 -2.17 -8.64 -4.19
N SER A 11 -3.40 -8.47 -3.75
CA SER A 11 -3.80 -8.75 -2.37
C SER A 11 -5.24 -9.19 -2.28
N MET A 12 -5.48 -10.05 -1.30
CA MET A 12 -6.80 -10.56 -0.95
C MET A 12 -6.81 -10.90 0.54
N SER A 13 -7.83 -10.45 1.25
CA SER A 13 -8.04 -10.77 2.66
C SER A 13 -9.52 -10.75 3.02
N GLU A 14 -9.91 -11.48 4.08
CA GLU A 14 -11.19 -11.27 4.72
C GLU A 14 -11.22 -9.89 5.39
N LEU A 15 -12.40 -9.30 5.52
CA LEU A 15 -12.57 -8.02 6.20
C LEU A 15 -12.36 -8.16 7.71
N GLY A 16 -12.78 -9.31 8.25
CA GLY A 16 -12.79 -9.54 9.70
C GLY A 16 -13.90 -8.77 10.43
N PRO A 17 -13.99 -8.96 11.75
CA PRO A 17 -14.89 -8.17 12.59
C PRO A 17 -14.67 -6.68 12.37
N ASN A 18 -15.77 -5.91 12.29
CA ASN A 18 -15.71 -4.47 12.12
C ASN A 18 -17.00 -3.80 12.61
N HIS A 19 -16.89 -2.56 13.02
CA HIS A 19 -18.01 -1.81 13.59
C HIS A 19 -19.13 -1.55 12.57
N TRP A 20 -18.84 -1.39 11.29
CA TRP A 20 -19.85 -1.14 10.27
C TRP A 20 -20.93 -2.21 10.26
N TYR A 21 -20.52 -3.47 10.13
CA TYR A 21 -21.45 -4.58 10.12
C TYR A 21 -22.12 -4.79 11.48
N THR A 22 -21.41 -4.53 12.57
CA THR A 22 -21.94 -4.66 13.94
C THR A 22 -23.01 -3.61 14.23
N GLU A 23 -22.85 -2.38 13.74
CA GLU A 23 -23.81 -1.29 13.93
C GLU A 23 -25.11 -1.50 13.16
N ASP A 24 -25.02 -1.85 11.88
CA ASP A 24 -26.19 -2.10 11.03
C ASP A 24 -25.87 -3.12 9.93
N PRO A 25 -26.15 -4.43 10.18
CA PRO A 25 -25.84 -5.49 9.22
C PRO A 25 -26.61 -5.39 7.89
N VAL A 26 -27.71 -4.68 7.84
CA VAL A 26 -28.48 -4.48 6.60
C VAL A 26 -27.89 -3.35 5.77
N LYS A 27 -27.73 -2.20 6.38
CA LYS A 27 -27.17 -1.00 5.78
C LYS A 27 -25.73 -1.21 5.30
N TYR A 28 -24.93 -1.91 6.08
CA TYR A 28 -23.52 -2.16 5.82
C TYR A 28 -23.22 -3.61 5.46
N SER A 29 -24.14 -4.28 4.78
CA SER A 29 -23.99 -5.68 4.39
C SER A 29 -22.76 -5.94 3.52
N ALA A 30 -22.28 -4.96 2.77
CA ALA A 30 -21.04 -5.05 2.03
C ALA A 30 -19.82 -5.35 2.93
N PHE A 31 -19.86 -4.92 4.20
CA PHE A 31 -18.76 -5.10 5.15
C PHE A 31 -18.96 -6.31 6.08
N HIS A 32 -19.73 -7.30 5.64
CA HIS A 32 -19.83 -8.57 6.37
C HIS A 32 -18.42 -9.15 6.65
N PRO A 33 -18.10 -9.58 7.88
CA PRO A 33 -16.75 -9.99 8.29
C PRO A 33 -16.10 -11.04 7.38
N ASN A 34 -16.88 -11.96 6.83
CA ASN A 34 -16.39 -13.02 5.95
C ASN A 34 -16.24 -12.59 4.47
N ASN A 35 -16.64 -11.38 4.12
CA ASN A 35 -16.46 -10.87 2.77
C ASN A 35 -14.97 -10.63 2.49
N ILE A 36 -14.59 -10.69 1.22
CA ILE A 36 -13.20 -10.63 0.78
C ILE A 36 -12.95 -9.31 0.07
N ILE A 37 -11.98 -8.55 0.55
CA ILE A 37 -11.46 -7.39 -0.16
C ILE A 37 -10.30 -7.80 -1.07
N VAL A 38 -10.30 -7.28 -2.28
CA VAL A 38 -9.35 -7.61 -3.35
C VAL A 38 -8.78 -6.35 -3.94
N SER A 39 -7.48 -6.37 -4.27
CA SER A 39 -6.80 -5.29 -4.99
C SER A 39 -6.27 -5.79 -6.32
N ASN A 40 -6.66 -5.13 -7.41
CA ASN A 40 -6.21 -5.40 -8.77
C ASN A 40 -5.39 -4.25 -9.33
N ARG A 41 -4.10 -4.48 -9.57
CA ARG A 41 -3.16 -3.44 -10.01
C ARG A 41 -3.48 -2.93 -11.42
N GLN A 42 -3.67 -3.82 -12.37
CA GLN A 42 -3.80 -3.43 -13.77
C GLN A 42 -5.12 -2.71 -14.07
N THR A 43 -6.19 -3.10 -13.41
CA THR A 43 -7.48 -2.44 -13.52
C THR A 43 -7.63 -1.23 -12.62
N GLN A 44 -6.66 -0.98 -11.73
CA GLN A 44 -6.70 0.10 -10.73
C GLN A 44 -7.97 0.04 -9.86
N THR A 45 -8.44 -1.17 -9.57
CA THR A 45 -9.71 -1.40 -8.87
C THR A 45 -9.45 -2.09 -7.55
N SER A 46 -10.09 -1.63 -6.50
CA SER A 46 -10.24 -2.35 -5.24
C SER A 46 -11.71 -2.64 -5.02
N PHE A 47 -12.04 -3.87 -4.62
CA PHE A 47 -13.44 -4.28 -4.48
C PHE A 47 -13.63 -5.32 -3.39
N ILE A 48 -14.86 -5.41 -2.89
CA ILE A 48 -15.28 -6.42 -1.92
C ILE A 48 -16.25 -7.40 -2.59
N ILE A 49 -15.98 -8.69 -2.41
CA ILE A 49 -16.82 -9.77 -2.87
C ILE A 49 -17.60 -10.32 -1.67
N ASP A 50 -18.90 -10.39 -1.78
CA ASP A 50 -19.76 -11.16 -0.89
C ASP A 50 -19.51 -12.66 -1.13
N LYS A 51 -18.96 -13.34 -0.14
CA LYS A 51 -18.62 -14.78 -0.24
C LYS A 51 -19.85 -15.67 -0.46
N LYS A 52 -21.01 -15.25 0.01
CA LYS A 52 -22.25 -16.01 -0.12
C LYS A 52 -22.85 -15.88 -1.51
N THR A 53 -23.00 -14.65 -2.00
CA THR A 53 -23.64 -14.36 -3.28
C THR A 53 -22.70 -14.36 -4.48
N LYS A 54 -21.36 -14.29 -4.24
CA LYS A 54 -20.30 -14.17 -5.25
C LYS A 54 -20.36 -12.86 -6.05
N LYS A 55 -21.06 -11.86 -5.53
CA LYS A 55 -21.21 -10.55 -6.18
C LYS A 55 -20.22 -9.54 -5.60
N ILE A 56 -19.81 -8.60 -6.44
CA ILE A 56 -19.10 -7.41 -5.97
C ILE A 56 -20.12 -6.48 -5.31
N VAL A 57 -19.91 -6.18 -4.03
CA VAL A 57 -20.83 -5.39 -3.20
C VAL A 57 -20.29 -4.01 -2.84
N TRP A 58 -19.02 -3.79 -3.02
CA TRP A 58 -18.35 -2.50 -2.87
C TRP A 58 -17.18 -2.42 -3.85
N HIS A 59 -16.96 -1.27 -4.48
CA HIS A 59 -15.73 -1.05 -5.22
C HIS A 59 -15.42 0.43 -5.43
N ILE A 60 -14.15 0.70 -5.65
CA ILE A 60 -13.59 1.98 -6.11
C ILE A 60 -12.69 1.74 -7.32
N GLY A 61 -12.61 2.75 -8.20
CA GLY A 61 -11.80 2.68 -9.42
C GLY A 61 -12.40 1.77 -10.51
N PRO A 62 -11.82 1.75 -11.70
CA PRO A 62 -10.83 2.71 -12.16
C PRO A 62 -11.47 4.09 -12.39
N ASP A 63 -10.69 5.12 -12.16
CA ASP A 63 -11.15 6.49 -12.34
C ASP A 63 -10.60 7.07 -13.65
N TYR A 64 -11.10 6.54 -14.76
CA TYR A 64 -10.69 6.99 -16.09
C TYR A 64 -11.47 8.20 -16.60
N TYR A 65 -12.60 8.52 -15.96
CA TYR A 65 -13.49 9.60 -16.35
C TYR A 65 -13.92 10.43 -15.13
N SER A 66 -14.24 11.68 -15.38
CA SER A 66 -14.69 12.60 -14.34
C SER A 66 -15.97 12.19 -13.61
N ASP A 67 -16.71 11.24 -14.17
CA ASP A 67 -18.01 10.79 -13.67
C ASP A 67 -17.94 9.42 -12.96
N SER A 68 -16.73 8.93 -12.67
CA SER A 68 -16.58 7.67 -11.96
C SER A 68 -17.26 7.73 -10.59
N VAL A 69 -17.99 6.68 -10.27
CA VAL A 69 -18.69 6.50 -9.00
C VAL A 69 -18.09 5.32 -8.25
N TRP A 70 -18.28 5.29 -6.94
CA TRP A 70 -18.02 4.08 -6.19
C TRP A 70 -19.33 3.37 -5.88
N TYR A 71 -19.23 2.13 -5.41
CA TYR A 71 -20.39 1.31 -5.14
C TYR A 71 -20.39 0.80 -3.71
N LEU A 72 -21.56 0.86 -3.05
CA LEU A 72 -21.79 0.31 -1.73
C LEU A 72 -23.05 -0.56 -1.78
N ASN A 73 -22.96 -1.81 -1.31
CA ASN A 73 -24.01 -2.82 -1.41
C ASN A 73 -24.46 -3.09 -2.86
N GLY A 74 -23.58 -2.90 -3.84
CA GLY A 74 -23.90 -3.03 -5.26
C GLY A 74 -24.58 -1.82 -5.88
N GLU A 75 -24.90 -0.78 -5.11
CA GLU A 75 -25.57 0.42 -5.58
C GLU A 75 -24.59 1.58 -5.78
N PRO A 76 -24.73 2.34 -6.90
CA PRO A 76 -23.88 3.49 -7.17
C PRO A 76 -24.16 4.61 -6.17
N GLN A 77 -23.07 5.18 -5.66
CA GLN A 77 -23.12 6.28 -4.71
C GLN A 77 -22.93 7.62 -5.41
N LYS A 78 -23.59 8.66 -4.89
CA LYS A 78 -23.44 10.03 -5.41
C LYS A 78 -22.09 10.61 -5.05
N GLY A 79 -21.48 11.29 -5.99
CA GLY A 79 -20.19 11.97 -5.84
C GLY A 79 -19.04 11.23 -6.52
N ARG A 80 -17.90 11.88 -6.56
CA ARG A 80 -16.72 11.39 -7.26
C ARG A 80 -15.71 10.84 -6.27
N ALA A 81 -15.36 9.58 -6.40
CA ALA A 81 -14.26 8.99 -5.62
C ALA A 81 -12.95 9.77 -5.84
N LEU A 82 -12.69 10.19 -7.07
CA LEU A 82 -11.53 10.98 -7.43
C LEU A 82 -11.42 12.29 -6.64
N GLY A 83 -12.51 13.03 -6.46
CA GLY A 83 -12.51 14.29 -5.73
C GLY A 83 -12.18 14.19 -4.24
N ARG A 84 -12.30 12.99 -3.67
CA ARG A 84 -12.05 12.73 -2.24
C ARG A 84 -10.72 12.06 -1.99
N LEU A 85 -10.37 11.05 -2.79
CA LEU A 85 -9.18 10.23 -2.60
C LEU A 85 -8.05 10.61 -3.56
N GLY A 86 -8.35 11.35 -4.63
CA GLY A 86 -7.50 11.42 -5.81
C GLY A 86 -7.45 10.08 -6.54
N GLN A 87 -6.88 10.05 -7.71
CA GLN A 87 -6.76 8.82 -8.50
C GLN A 87 -5.81 7.83 -7.82
N ILE A 88 -6.29 6.62 -7.58
CA ILE A 88 -5.49 5.50 -7.10
C ILE A 88 -4.91 4.81 -8.33
N VAL A 89 -3.60 4.56 -8.33
CA VAL A 89 -2.86 4.09 -9.50
C VAL A 89 -1.93 2.95 -9.13
N GLY A 90 -2.18 1.77 -9.67
CA GLY A 90 -1.29 0.63 -9.54
C GLY A 90 -1.12 0.11 -8.11
N GLN A 91 -2.14 0.29 -7.30
CA GLN A 91 -2.14 0.04 -5.87
C GLN A 91 -1.83 -1.41 -5.50
N HIS A 92 -1.35 -1.57 -4.26
CA HIS A 92 -1.13 -2.85 -3.60
C HIS A 92 -1.72 -2.83 -2.19
N HIS A 93 -1.93 -4.04 -1.66
CA HIS A 93 -2.29 -4.27 -0.27
C HIS A 93 -3.50 -3.44 0.21
N THR A 94 -4.57 -3.44 -0.56
CA THR A 94 -5.85 -2.91 -0.08
C THR A 94 -6.43 -3.86 0.96
N HIS A 95 -6.70 -3.35 2.16
CA HIS A 95 -7.28 -4.13 3.25
C HIS A 95 -8.08 -3.22 4.19
N MET A 96 -8.99 -3.82 4.94
CA MET A 96 -9.65 -3.14 6.06
C MET A 96 -8.74 -3.21 7.29
N ILE A 97 -8.57 -2.09 7.99
CA ILE A 97 -7.83 -2.05 9.24
C ILE A 97 -8.58 -2.91 10.25
N PRO A 98 -7.91 -3.93 10.86
CA PRO A 98 -8.55 -4.86 11.77
C PRO A 98 -9.16 -4.19 12.99
N ASP A 99 -10.20 -4.83 13.52
CA ASP A 99 -10.81 -4.43 14.79
C ASP A 99 -9.77 -4.39 15.92
N GLY A 100 -9.98 -3.47 16.86
CA GLY A 100 -9.08 -3.22 17.99
C GLY A 100 -7.84 -2.38 17.67
N LEU A 101 -7.60 -2.02 16.40
CA LEU A 101 -6.53 -1.12 16.02
C LEU A 101 -7.02 0.31 15.76
N PRO A 102 -6.18 1.33 15.97
CA PRO A 102 -6.52 2.70 15.59
C PRO A 102 -6.90 2.80 14.11
N GLY A 103 -8.07 3.37 13.82
CA GLY A 103 -8.64 3.43 12.48
C GLY A 103 -9.40 2.17 12.04
N ALA A 104 -9.69 1.23 12.98
CA ALA A 104 -10.45 0.02 12.69
C ALA A 104 -11.69 0.29 11.83
N GLY A 105 -11.91 -0.55 10.80
CA GLY A 105 -13.01 -0.41 9.85
C GLY A 105 -12.74 0.53 8.68
N ASN A 106 -11.70 1.36 8.73
CA ASN A 106 -11.24 2.10 7.56
C ASN A 106 -10.49 1.18 6.58
N ILE A 107 -10.40 1.59 5.33
CA ILE A 107 -9.59 0.89 4.33
C ILE A 107 -8.24 1.58 4.21
N MET A 108 -7.18 0.78 4.17
CA MET A 108 -5.81 1.21 3.93
C MET A 108 -5.30 0.67 2.59
N ILE A 109 -4.60 1.51 1.84
CA ILE A 109 -4.04 1.18 0.52
C ILE A 109 -2.63 1.73 0.41
N TYR A 110 -1.70 0.93 -0.14
CA TYR A 110 -0.47 1.45 -0.69
C TYR A 110 -0.70 1.82 -2.17
N ASP A 111 -0.80 3.11 -2.46
CA ASP A 111 -1.07 3.66 -3.80
C ASP A 111 0.26 3.98 -4.50
N ASN A 112 0.74 3.04 -5.31
CA ASN A 112 2.08 3.05 -5.89
C ASN A 112 2.33 4.21 -6.85
N GLY A 113 1.35 4.56 -7.69
CA GLY A 113 1.55 5.51 -8.78
C GLY A 113 2.25 4.93 -10.01
N GLY A 114 2.75 3.70 -9.91
CA GLY A 114 3.60 3.05 -10.91
C GLY A 114 2.86 2.17 -11.91
N TYR A 115 3.43 1.00 -12.16
CA TYR A 115 2.98 0.04 -13.17
C TYR A 115 1.50 -0.30 -13.09
N SER A 116 0.69 0.23 -14.00
CA SER A 116 -0.73 -0.10 -14.06
C SER A 116 -1.40 0.36 -15.34
N GLY A 117 -2.60 -0.19 -15.56
CA GLY A 117 -3.47 0.19 -16.65
C GLY A 117 -3.07 -0.38 -18.00
N TYR A 118 -3.96 -0.18 -18.95
CA TYR A 118 -3.82 -0.61 -20.33
C TYR A 118 -3.46 0.59 -21.21
N GLY A 119 -2.88 0.32 -22.33
CA GLY A 119 -2.55 1.33 -23.33
C GLY A 119 -1.15 1.18 -23.90
N PRO A 120 -0.74 2.12 -24.73
CA PRO A 120 0.60 2.11 -25.30
C PRO A 120 1.64 2.32 -24.20
N ARG A 121 2.84 1.83 -24.45
CA ARG A 121 4.01 2.10 -23.62
C ARG A 121 4.22 3.60 -23.50
N ASN A 122 4.66 4.03 -22.34
CA ASN A 122 5.07 5.43 -22.16
C ASN A 122 6.45 5.64 -22.79
N PRO A 123 6.56 6.41 -23.89
CA PRO A 123 7.85 6.63 -24.55
C PRO A 123 8.84 7.45 -23.69
N ALA A 124 8.35 8.14 -22.66
CA ALA A 124 9.20 8.91 -21.75
C ALA A 124 9.96 8.03 -20.75
N THR A 125 9.63 6.74 -20.63
CA THR A 125 10.37 5.84 -19.74
C THR A 125 11.57 5.24 -20.48
N PRO A 126 12.77 5.17 -19.86
CA PRO A 126 13.99 4.68 -20.52
C PRO A 126 13.85 3.28 -21.10
N THR A 127 13.05 2.42 -20.50
CA THR A 127 12.87 1.04 -20.95
C THR A 127 11.66 0.85 -21.87
N GLY A 128 10.79 1.84 -22.02
CA GLY A 128 9.51 1.73 -22.69
C GLY A 128 8.54 0.72 -22.06
N TRP A 129 8.89 0.12 -20.91
CA TRP A 129 8.10 -0.91 -20.22
C TRP A 129 7.22 -0.33 -19.12
N SER A 130 7.65 0.76 -18.54
CA SER A 130 7.00 1.35 -17.40
C SER A 130 5.81 2.19 -17.84
N ASN A 131 4.62 1.77 -17.44
CA ASN A 131 3.43 2.59 -17.48
C ASN A 131 3.28 3.38 -16.17
N SER A 132 4.38 3.85 -15.60
CA SER A 132 4.32 4.76 -14.46
C SER A 132 3.45 5.95 -14.80
N ARG A 133 2.38 6.10 -14.04
CA ARG A 133 1.38 7.16 -14.25
C ARG A 133 1.69 8.39 -13.43
N ARG A 134 2.45 8.19 -12.37
CA ARG A 134 2.79 9.19 -11.38
C ARG A 134 4.19 8.88 -10.84
N ASP A 135 4.93 9.86 -10.43
CA ASP A 135 6.32 9.75 -9.97
C ASP A 135 6.46 9.71 -8.44
N TYR A 136 5.35 9.51 -7.72
CA TYR A 136 5.31 9.35 -6.27
C TYR A 136 4.34 8.25 -5.87
N SER A 137 4.60 7.67 -4.70
CA SER A 137 3.69 6.77 -4.00
C SER A 137 3.08 7.47 -2.79
N ARG A 138 2.02 6.89 -2.27
CA ARG A 138 1.42 7.28 -1.00
C ARG A 138 0.74 6.10 -0.33
N VAL A 139 0.66 6.13 0.99
CA VAL A 139 -0.23 5.27 1.76
C VAL A 139 -1.42 6.11 2.17
N ILE A 140 -2.62 5.64 1.92
CA ILE A 140 -3.86 6.33 2.31
C ILE A 140 -4.72 5.44 3.18
N GLU A 141 -5.33 6.05 4.17
CA GLU A 141 -6.42 5.51 4.98
C GLU A 141 -7.68 6.33 4.71
N PHE A 142 -8.80 5.67 4.49
CA PHE A 142 -10.06 6.34 4.23
C PHE A 142 -11.26 5.57 4.75
N ASN A 143 -12.32 6.29 5.03
CA ASN A 143 -13.62 5.76 5.39
C ASN A 143 -14.27 5.07 4.17
N PRO A 144 -14.61 3.77 4.22
CA PRO A 144 -15.14 3.06 3.05
C PRO A 144 -16.57 3.46 2.66
N VAL A 145 -17.30 4.13 3.55
CA VAL A 145 -18.69 4.56 3.31
C VAL A 145 -18.74 5.96 2.70
N THR A 146 -17.91 6.89 3.19
CA THR A 146 -17.92 8.28 2.75
C THR A 146 -16.82 8.59 1.74
N LEU A 147 -15.81 7.73 1.61
CA LEU A 147 -14.54 7.93 0.90
C LEU A 147 -13.78 9.18 1.38
N GLU A 148 -14.04 9.61 2.60
CA GLU A 148 -13.25 10.67 3.21
C GLU A 148 -11.86 10.13 3.57
N LYS A 149 -10.82 10.83 3.13
CA LYS A 149 -9.44 10.49 3.48
C LYS A 149 -9.17 10.90 4.92
N VAL A 150 -8.81 9.91 5.75
CA VAL A 150 -8.54 10.07 7.18
C VAL A 150 -7.07 10.37 7.43
N TRP A 151 -6.19 9.69 6.69
CA TRP A 151 -4.74 9.85 6.83
C TRP A 151 -4.03 9.58 5.51
N GLU A 152 -2.88 10.21 5.36
CA GLU A 152 -1.99 9.99 4.22
C GLU A 152 -0.53 10.09 4.67
N HIS A 153 0.31 9.18 4.12
CA HIS A 153 1.75 9.29 4.16
C HIS A 153 2.30 9.35 2.73
N SER A 154 3.06 10.38 2.47
CA SER A 154 3.71 10.63 1.18
C SER A 154 4.92 11.54 1.37
N ALA A 155 5.71 11.76 0.33
CA ALA A 155 6.78 12.75 0.39
C ALA A 155 6.24 14.14 0.77
N ALA A 156 5.08 14.52 0.25
CA ALA A 156 4.46 15.82 0.53
C ALA A 156 4.07 15.97 2.01
N THR A 157 3.50 14.93 2.64
CA THR A 157 3.13 14.98 4.07
C THR A 157 4.34 15.03 5.01
N MET A 158 5.50 14.59 4.52
CA MET A 158 6.79 14.75 5.23
C MET A 158 7.46 16.11 4.97
N GLY A 159 6.82 17.02 4.24
CA GLY A 159 7.41 18.30 3.85
C GLY A 159 8.51 18.20 2.78
N LEU A 160 8.59 17.07 2.09
CA LEU A 160 9.57 16.82 1.03
C LEU A 160 8.95 17.05 -0.34
N ARG A 161 9.77 17.26 -1.35
CA ARG A 161 9.29 17.25 -2.74
C ARG A 161 8.82 15.84 -3.10
N GLU A 162 7.71 15.78 -3.84
CA GLU A 162 7.24 14.54 -4.45
C GLU A 162 8.29 13.94 -5.40
N GLY A 163 8.02 12.76 -5.92
CA GLY A 163 8.92 12.00 -6.75
C GLY A 163 9.70 10.95 -5.97
N TYR A 164 10.94 10.76 -6.28
CA TYR A 164 11.78 9.65 -5.80
C TYR A 164 11.97 9.56 -4.27
N LYS A 165 11.55 10.55 -3.49
CA LYS A 165 11.72 10.55 -2.02
C LYS A 165 10.83 9.55 -1.30
N PHE A 166 9.65 9.29 -1.84
CA PHE A 166 8.78 8.21 -1.41
C PHE A 166 8.11 7.61 -2.64
N TYR A 167 8.79 6.62 -3.23
CA TYR A 167 8.33 6.00 -4.46
C TYR A 167 8.68 4.53 -4.53
N SER A 168 7.66 3.72 -4.75
CA SER A 168 7.78 2.31 -5.11
C SER A 168 6.72 2.01 -6.17
N ASP A 169 7.16 1.86 -7.39
CA ASP A 169 6.31 1.76 -8.58
C ASP A 169 5.49 0.46 -8.65
N TYR A 170 5.80 -0.53 -7.83
CA TYR A 170 5.09 -1.80 -7.72
C TYR A 170 5.37 -2.46 -6.36
N VAL A 171 4.70 -3.58 -6.06
CA VAL A 171 4.72 -4.27 -4.77
C VAL A 171 4.36 -3.34 -3.60
N SER A 172 4.87 -3.54 -2.41
CA SER A 172 4.64 -2.68 -1.26
C SER A 172 3.40 -2.99 -0.43
N SER A 173 3.41 -2.50 0.80
CA SER A 173 2.30 -2.69 1.73
C SER A 173 2.33 -1.66 2.85
N ALA A 174 1.24 -1.57 3.60
CA ALA A 174 1.17 -0.86 4.86
C ALA A 174 0.40 -1.69 5.89
N GLN A 175 0.72 -1.55 7.15
CA GLN A 175 0.07 -2.22 8.27
C GLN A 175 -0.09 -1.25 9.43
N ARG A 176 -1.34 -1.06 9.91
CA ARG A 176 -1.59 -0.31 11.14
C ARG A 176 -1.13 -1.14 12.33
N LEU A 177 -0.40 -0.52 13.26
CA LEU A 177 0.13 -1.14 14.47
C LEU A 177 -0.72 -0.77 15.70
N PRO A 178 -0.66 -1.56 16.79
CA PRO A 178 -1.43 -1.30 18.00
C PRO A 178 -1.14 0.04 18.67
N ASN A 179 0.09 0.57 18.50
CA ASN A 179 0.48 1.88 19.02
C ASN A 179 -0.01 3.08 18.18
N GLY A 180 -0.75 2.81 17.10
CA GLY A 180 -1.23 3.84 16.17
C GLY A 180 -0.28 4.15 15.02
N ASN A 181 0.96 3.71 15.08
CA ASN A 181 1.91 3.87 14.00
C ASN A 181 1.53 2.97 12.81
N THR A 182 2.15 3.24 11.67
CA THR A 182 1.98 2.42 10.46
C THR A 182 3.33 1.88 10.02
N LEU A 183 3.44 0.55 9.93
CA LEU A 183 4.58 -0.09 9.25
C LEU A 183 4.35 0.00 7.75
N ILE A 184 5.27 0.60 7.03
CA ILE A 184 5.23 0.76 5.58
C ILE A 184 6.37 -0.03 4.95
N THR A 185 6.05 -0.85 3.96
CA THR A 185 7.03 -1.52 3.11
C THR A 185 7.10 -0.78 1.78
N ASN A 186 8.18 -0.08 1.55
CA ASN A 186 8.53 0.57 0.28
C ASN A 186 9.28 -0.45 -0.57
N GLY A 187 8.54 -1.36 -1.17
CA GLY A 187 9.04 -2.69 -1.54
C GLY A 187 10.03 -2.72 -2.70
N ALA A 188 9.87 -1.86 -3.71
CA ALA A 188 10.74 -1.83 -4.88
C ALA A 188 12.21 -1.50 -4.52
N VAL A 189 12.40 -0.77 -3.43
CA VAL A 189 13.71 -0.37 -2.91
C VAL A 189 14.09 -1.10 -1.61
N GLY A 190 13.33 -2.12 -1.23
CA GLY A 190 13.62 -2.94 -0.05
C GLY A 190 13.61 -2.19 1.28
N GLN A 191 12.93 -1.06 1.35
CA GLN A 191 12.87 -0.21 2.53
C GLN A 191 11.60 -0.51 3.34
N LEU A 192 11.78 -0.67 4.65
CA LEU A 192 10.69 -0.72 5.61
C LEU A 192 10.84 0.48 6.55
N GLN A 193 9.72 1.10 6.88
CA GLN A 193 9.71 2.20 7.86
C GLN A 193 8.47 2.14 8.73
N GLU A 194 8.61 2.54 9.98
CA GLU A 194 7.48 2.79 10.87
C GLU A 194 7.29 4.29 11.01
N VAL A 195 6.06 4.74 10.77
CA VAL A 195 5.71 6.16 10.82
C VAL A 195 4.61 6.41 11.84
N THR A 196 4.68 7.53 12.53
CA THR A 196 3.64 7.98 13.47
C THR A 196 2.41 8.50 12.72
N PRO A 197 1.27 8.70 13.40
CA PRO A 197 0.11 9.39 12.82
C PRO A 197 0.45 10.78 12.25
N ASP A 198 1.44 11.46 12.81
CA ASP A 198 1.91 12.78 12.37
C ASP A 198 2.97 12.72 11.25
N ASN A 199 3.17 11.54 10.66
CA ASN A 199 4.12 11.28 9.57
C ASN A 199 5.61 11.37 9.96
N GLU A 200 5.95 11.28 11.23
CA GLU A 200 7.35 11.16 11.67
C GLU A 200 7.84 9.71 11.47
N ILE A 201 9.01 9.54 10.86
CA ILE A 201 9.66 8.23 10.72
C ILE A 201 10.40 7.92 12.02
N VAL A 202 9.92 6.92 12.77
CA VAL A 202 10.50 6.52 14.06
C VAL A 202 11.35 5.26 14.00
N TRP A 203 11.26 4.52 12.90
CA TRP A 203 12.10 3.35 12.66
C TRP A 203 12.27 3.14 11.16
N GLY A 204 13.44 2.65 10.75
CA GLY A 204 13.75 2.34 9.36
C GLY A 204 14.67 1.14 9.23
N TYR A 205 14.48 0.39 8.14
CA TYR A 205 15.27 -0.78 7.79
C TYR A 205 15.41 -0.84 6.27
N ILE A 206 16.59 -1.17 5.80
CA ILE A 206 16.84 -1.49 4.39
C ILE A 206 17.24 -2.96 4.32
N SER A 207 16.55 -3.72 3.47
CA SER A 207 16.86 -5.13 3.23
C SER A 207 18.28 -5.26 2.67
N PRO A 208 19.19 -6.00 3.34
CA PRO A 208 20.52 -6.25 2.82
C PRO A 208 20.55 -7.39 1.78
N TRP A 209 19.42 -8.05 1.57
CA TRP A 209 19.32 -9.20 0.70
C TRP A 209 18.99 -8.79 -0.71
N TYR A 210 19.92 -9.03 -1.60
CA TYR A 210 19.77 -8.74 -3.03
C TYR A 210 19.47 -10.02 -3.79
N ASN A 211 18.80 -9.89 -4.94
CA ASN A 211 18.66 -11.01 -5.86
C ASN A 211 20.05 -11.48 -6.35
N PRO A 212 20.15 -12.71 -6.93
CA PRO A 212 21.44 -13.27 -7.35
C PRO A 212 22.28 -12.38 -8.27
N ASN A 213 21.63 -11.48 -9.00
CA ASN A 213 22.31 -10.54 -9.89
C ASN A 213 22.71 -9.22 -9.20
N GLY A 214 22.48 -9.07 -7.90
CA GLY A 214 22.83 -7.89 -7.11
C GLY A 214 22.08 -6.59 -7.46
N LYS A 215 21.01 -6.68 -8.26
CA LYS A 215 20.32 -5.49 -8.79
C LYS A 215 19.14 -5.01 -7.95
N PHE A 216 18.48 -5.91 -7.23
CA PHE A 216 17.26 -5.62 -6.50
C PHE A 216 17.28 -6.24 -5.12
N ASN A 217 16.97 -5.45 -4.11
CA ASN A 217 16.72 -5.89 -2.73
C ASN A 217 15.21 -5.86 -2.41
N LEU A 218 14.38 -6.15 -3.39
CA LEU A 218 12.93 -6.08 -3.34
C LEU A 218 12.35 -6.87 -2.17
N VAL A 219 11.46 -6.23 -1.42
CA VAL A 219 10.59 -6.85 -0.41
C VAL A 219 9.15 -6.70 -0.83
N TYR A 220 8.47 -7.83 -1.08
CA TYR A 220 7.09 -7.76 -1.57
C TYR A 220 6.16 -7.14 -0.53
N ARG A 221 6.25 -7.63 0.72
CA ARG A 221 5.43 -7.23 1.85
C ARG A 221 6.11 -7.60 3.16
N ALA A 222 5.92 -6.81 4.19
CA ALA A 222 6.36 -7.12 5.54
C ALA A 222 5.22 -6.89 6.53
N TYR A 223 5.23 -7.68 7.60
CA TYR A 223 4.35 -7.53 8.74
C TYR A 223 5.13 -7.50 10.03
N ARG A 224 4.69 -6.69 10.97
CA ARG A 224 5.07 -6.81 12.35
C ARG A 224 4.07 -7.72 13.03
N VAL A 225 4.54 -8.75 13.65
CA VAL A 225 3.75 -9.75 14.37
C VAL A 225 4.15 -9.78 15.83
N PRO A 226 3.25 -10.14 16.76
CA PRO A 226 3.61 -10.30 18.18
C PRO A 226 4.59 -11.47 18.36
N TYR A 227 5.33 -11.46 19.47
CA TYR A 227 6.36 -12.47 19.74
C TYR A 227 5.83 -13.90 19.89
N ASP A 228 4.57 -14.04 20.27
CA ASP A 228 3.88 -15.34 20.41
C ASP A 228 3.23 -15.82 19.11
N TYR A 229 3.35 -15.07 18.03
CA TYR A 229 2.87 -15.48 16.70
C TYR A 229 3.50 -16.79 16.23
N VAL A 230 4.75 -17.02 16.59
CA VAL A 230 5.45 -18.29 16.38
C VAL A 230 5.78 -18.89 17.74
N PRO A 231 4.92 -19.73 18.31
CA PRO A 231 5.04 -20.18 19.69
C PRO A 231 6.28 -21.02 19.99
N GLN A 232 6.96 -21.53 18.94
CA GLN A 232 8.21 -22.28 19.05
C GLN A 232 9.44 -21.40 19.29
N ILE A 233 9.33 -20.09 19.03
CA ILE A 233 10.44 -19.15 19.19
C ILE A 233 10.33 -18.50 20.57
N LYS A 234 11.42 -18.54 21.33
CA LYS A 234 11.48 -17.79 22.59
C LYS A 234 11.40 -16.30 22.28
N LYS A 235 10.66 -15.58 23.14
CA LYS A 235 10.66 -14.11 23.07
C LYS A 235 12.11 -13.61 23.11
N PRO A 236 12.57 -12.84 22.10
CA PRO A 236 13.90 -12.29 22.09
C PRO A 236 14.06 -11.23 23.18
N GLU A 237 15.27 -11.01 23.63
CA GLU A 237 15.60 -9.86 24.46
C GLU A 237 15.53 -8.60 23.60
N GLU A 238 14.80 -7.59 24.09
CA GLU A 238 14.67 -6.31 23.42
C GLU A 238 15.81 -5.39 23.88
N TYR A 239 16.48 -4.77 22.93
CA TYR A 239 17.49 -3.74 23.19
C TYR A 239 17.34 -2.59 22.19
N ALA A 240 17.71 -1.41 22.64
CA ALA A 240 17.68 -0.23 21.77
C ALA A 240 18.71 -0.39 20.64
N VAL A 241 18.28 -0.17 19.41
CA VAL A 241 19.22 -0.07 18.29
C VAL A 241 19.87 1.31 18.31
N THR A 242 21.18 1.33 18.52
CA THR A 242 21.95 2.57 18.38
C THR A 242 22.25 2.77 16.89
N PRO A 243 21.78 3.86 16.27
CA PRO A 243 22.16 4.17 14.90
C PRO A 243 23.68 4.27 14.75
N PRO A 244 24.24 3.81 13.62
CA PRO A 244 25.67 3.95 13.39
C PRO A 244 26.04 5.44 13.31
N GLU A 245 27.16 5.82 13.92
CA GLU A 245 27.71 7.16 13.77
C GLU A 245 28.27 7.32 12.36
N ASN A 246 27.59 8.12 11.55
CA ASN A 246 27.93 8.32 10.14
C ASN A 246 28.64 9.65 9.86
N ALA A 247 28.85 10.48 10.87
CA ALA A 247 29.41 11.83 10.66
C ALA A 247 30.81 11.79 10.03
N GLU A 248 31.59 10.78 10.38
CA GLU A 248 32.94 10.60 9.87
C GLU A 248 33.05 9.50 8.79
N TRP A 249 31.92 8.92 8.39
CA TRP A 249 31.95 7.87 7.39
C TRP A 249 32.47 8.39 6.05
N ARG A 250 33.42 7.65 5.48
CA ARG A 250 34.01 7.97 4.18
C ARG A 250 34.03 6.72 3.30
N ILE A 251 33.73 6.90 2.05
CA ILE A 251 33.99 5.87 1.05
C ILE A 251 35.51 5.82 0.83
N PRO A 252 36.16 4.67 1.06
CA PRO A 252 37.59 4.55 0.75
C PRO A 252 37.84 4.90 -0.72
N ALA A 253 38.89 5.68 -0.97
CA ALA A 253 39.30 5.96 -2.34
C ALA A 253 39.59 4.64 -3.07
N SER A 254 39.12 4.53 -4.29
CA SER A 254 39.44 3.37 -5.13
C SER A 254 40.96 3.26 -5.30
N LYS A 255 41.49 2.08 -5.05
CA LYS A 255 42.90 1.76 -5.33
C LYS A 255 43.14 1.56 -6.83
N THR A 256 42.08 1.45 -7.61
CA THR A 256 42.15 1.26 -9.05
C THR A 256 41.90 2.61 -9.73
N PRO A 257 42.83 3.13 -10.53
CA PRO A 257 42.60 4.35 -11.28
C PRO A 257 41.39 4.18 -12.18
N TYR A 258 40.54 5.21 -12.24
CA TYR A 258 39.46 5.27 -13.22
C TYR A 258 40.09 5.17 -14.61
N LYS A 259 39.75 4.10 -15.32
CA LYS A 259 40.06 3.99 -16.76
C LYS A 259 38.83 4.56 -17.46
N GLY A 260 38.94 5.83 -17.88
CA GLY A 260 37.95 6.52 -18.69
C GLY A 260 37.67 5.83 -20.03
#